data_57ddbed3d7234cdafd9204f382c6d0c1
#
_entry.id   57ddbed3d7234cdafd9204f382c6d0c1
#
_cell.length_a   1.000
_cell.length_b   1.000
_cell.length_c   1.000
_cell.angle_alpha   90.00
_cell.angle_beta   90.00
_cell.angle_gamma   90.00
#
_symmetry.space_group_name_H-M   'P 1'
#
loop_
_entity.id
_entity.type
_entity.pdbx_description
1 polymer ?
#
loop_
_entity_poly.entity_id
_entity_poly.type
_entity_poly.pdbx_seq_one_letter_code
_entity_poly.pdbx_strand_id
1 'polypeptide(L)'
;IKQNSSQHDLSLRHLDYLKKNFDNVDCKIIGLDNVFKIFESTMDDFNSELAFANSRSRLRMVTLYQVAQSNNGIVVGTGNKVEDFGVGFYTKYGDGGVDISPIADCTKSEVWDLAAEIGVIKDIIDAAPTDGLWDDSRNDENQLGLSYKQLEEAMENKNSQYYKLSLIHISEPTRLPG
;
A
#
# COMPACT_ATOMS: atom_id res chain seq x y z
N ILE A 1 -13.69 4.52 -1.39
CA ILE A 1 -13.76 3.24 -0.67
C ILE A 1 -13.18 3.48 0.70
N LYS A 2 -13.90 3.13 1.76
CA LYS A 2 -13.64 3.45 3.16
C LYS A 2 -12.15 3.60 3.47
N GLN A 3 -11.76 4.81 3.79
CA GLN A 3 -10.44 5.14 4.30
C GLN A 3 -10.66 5.80 5.66
N ASN A 4 -9.83 5.51 6.63
CA ASN A 4 -9.91 6.18 7.94
C ASN A 4 -9.77 7.70 7.72
N SER A 5 -10.61 8.49 8.38
CA SER A 5 -10.62 9.96 8.25
C SER A 5 -9.23 10.58 8.52
N SER A 6 -8.49 10.05 9.49
CA SER A 6 -7.15 10.54 9.81
C SER A 6 -6.14 10.33 8.67
N GLN A 7 -6.22 9.21 7.94
CA GLN A 7 -5.36 8.94 6.77
C GLN A 7 -5.74 9.83 5.59
N HIS A 8 -7.03 10.08 5.41
CA HIS A 8 -7.51 11.00 4.38
C HIS A 8 -7.01 12.42 4.67
N ASP A 9 -7.12 12.89 5.91
CA ASP A 9 -6.61 14.21 6.31
C ASP A 9 -5.10 14.33 6.14
N LEU A 10 -4.32 13.29 6.48
CA LEU A 10 -2.88 13.24 6.23
C LEU A 10 -2.57 13.34 4.72
N SER A 11 -3.33 12.64 3.88
CA SER A 11 -3.14 12.70 2.43
C SER A 11 -3.41 14.09 1.86
N LEU A 12 -4.45 14.79 2.35
CA LEU A 12 -4.76 16.17 1.94
C LEU A 12 -3.65 17.14 2.37
N ARG A 13 -3.16 17.03 3.60
CA ARG A 13 -2.04 17.85 4.10
C ARG A 13 -0.75 17.62 3.29
N HIS A 14 -0.49 16.38 2.89
CA HIS A 14 0.65 16.08 2.02
C HIS A 14 0.49 16.68 0.63
N LEU A 15 -0.71 16.62 0.07
CA LEU A 15 -1.01 17.25 -1.22
C LEU A 15 -0.84 18.76 -1.17
N ASP A 16 -1.26 19.41 -0.10
CA ASP A 16 -1.04 20.84 0.11
C ASP A 16 0.46 21.16 0.18
N TYR A 17 1.25 20.33 0.88
CA TYR A 17 2.71 20.44 0.91
C TYR A 17 3.32 20.30 -0.50
N LEU A 18 2.92 19.28 -1.25
CA LEU A 18 3.43 19.05 -2.60
C LEU A 18 3.09 20.22 -3.55
N LYS A 19 1.83 20.68 -3.57
CA LYS A 19 1.39 21.82 -4.40
C LYS A 19 2.12 23.12 -4.04
N LYS A 20 2.48 23.31 -2.79
CA LYS A 20 3.23 24.49 -2.34
C LYS A 20 4.69 24.48 -2.78
N ASN A 21 5.28 23.28 -2.92
CA ASN A 21 6.71 23.13 -3.20
C ASN A 21 7.02 22.75 -4.66
N PHE A 22 6.01 22.29 -5.42
CA PHE A 22 6.20 21.83 -6.80
C PHE A 22 5.06 22.34 -7.69
N ASP A 23 5.42 23.08 -8.74
CA ASP A 23 4.45 23.68 -9.69
C ASP A 23 3.76 22.66 -10.60
N ASN A 24 4.33 21.47 -10.74
CA ASN A 24 3.85 20.41 -11.64
C ASN A 24 3.01 19.33 -10.93
N VAL A 25 2.51 19.63 -9.74
CA VAL A 25 1.66 18.70 -8.96
C VAL A 25 0.20 19.11 -9.06
N ASP A 26 -0.64 18.19 -9.51
CA ASP A 26 -2.10 18.31 -9.42
C ASP A 26 -2.69 17.18 -8.58
N CYS A 27 -3.90 17.38 -8.07
CA CYS A 27 -4.60 16.44 -7.23
C CYS A 27 -6.02 16.20 -7.73
N LYS A 28 -6.40 14.94 -7.79
CA LYS A 28 -7.77 14.55 -8.12
C LYS A 28 -8.29 13.53 -7.09
N ILE A 29 -9.43 13.84 -6.49
CA ILE A 29 -10.13 12.93 -5.57
C ILE A 29 -11.27 12.27 -6.32
N ILE A 30 -11.26 10.93 -6.36
CA ILE A 30 -12.27 10.12 -7.03
C ILE A 30 -12.94 9.20 -6.00
N GLY A 31 -14.22 9.42 -5.76
CA GLY A 31 -15.01 8.57 -4.86
C GLY A 31 -15.38 7.24 -5.53
N LEU A 32 -14.99 6.12 -4.92
CA LEU A 32 -15.26 4.77 -5.44
C LEU A 32 -16.31 4.01 -4.62
N ASP A 33 -16.90 4.63 -3.59
CA ASP A 33 -17.79 3.95 -2.65
C ASP A 33 -19.03 3.36 -3.32
N ASN A 34 -19.67 4.12 -4.19
CA ASN A 34 -20.86 3.65 -4.88
C ASN A 34 -20.56 2.50 -5.86
N VAL A 35 -19.44 2.59 -6.58
CA VAL A 35 -19.02 1.51 -7.50
C VAL A 35 -18.73 0.25 -6.71
N PHE A 36 -18.03 0.38 -5.58
CA PHE A 36 -17.68 -0.78 -4.77
C PHE A 36 -18.92 -1.41 -4.08
N LYS A 37 -19.88 -0.61 -3.62
CA LYS A 37 -21.16 -1.13 -3.08
C LYS A 37 -21.95 -1.95 -4.11
N ILE A 38 -21.97 -1.49 -5.36
CA ILE A 38 -22.62 -2.25 -6.44
C ILE A 38 -21.87 -3.57 -6.68
N PHE A 39 -20.53 -3.52 -6.69
CA PHE A 39 -19.71 -4.73 -6.81
C PHE A 39 -19.96 -5.72 -5.67
N GLU A 40 -19.95 -5.25 -4.41
CA GLU A 40 -20.24 -6.09 -3.23
C GLU A 40 -21.62 -6.78 -3.35
N SER A 41 -22.67 -6.02 -3.70
CA SER A 41 -24.02 -6.58 -3.86
C SER A 41 -24.12 -7.57 -5.02
N THR A 42 -23.30 -7.42 -6.05
CA THR A 42 -23.27 -8.36 -7.19
C THR A 42 -22.55 -9.67 -6.84
N MET A 43 -21.62 -9.61 -5.87
CA MET A 43 -20.78 -10.73 -5.44
C MET A 43 -21.23 -11.33 -4.10
N ASP A 44 -22.52 -11.24 -3.75
CA ASP A 44 -23.06 -11.66 -2.46
C ASP A 44 -22.80 -13.15 -2.15
N ASP A 45 -22.83 -14.00 -3.15
CA ASP A 45 -22.48 -15.43 -3.04
C ASP A 45 -20.97 -15.69 -2.79
N PHE A 46 -20.12 -14.66 -2.90
CA PHE A 46 -18.64 -14.73 -2.80
C PHE A 46 -18.11 -13.73 -1.75
N ASN A 47 -18.74 -13.67 -0.58
CA ASN A 47 -18.60 -12.61 0.43
C ASN A 47 -17.39 -12.76 1.38
N SER A 48 -16.27 -13.29 0.93
CA SER A 48 -15.03 -13.31 1.73
C SER A 48 -14.49 -11.90 1.97
N GLU A 49 -14.24 -11.53 3.23
CA GLU A 49 -13.67 -10.22 3.60
C GLU A 49 -12.31 -9.97 2.91
N LEU A 50 -11.45 -11.00 2.87
CA LEU A 50 -10.15 -10.92 2.19
C LEU A 50 -10.31 -10.72 0.68
N ALA A 51 -11.28 -11.42 0.05
CA ALA A 51 -11.55 -11.24 -1.37
C ALA A 51 -12.04 -9.81 -1.66
N PHE A 52 -12.89 -9.24 -0.81
CA PHE A 52 -13.32 -7.86 -0.94
C PHE A 52 -12.20 -6.84 -0.66
N ALA A 53 -11.32 -7.08 0.31
CA ALA A 53 -10.14 -6.24 0.53
C ALA A 53 -9.26 -6.19 -0.72
N ASN A 54 -8.94 -7.35 -1.30
CA ASN A 54 -8.19 -7.44 -2.56
C ASN A 54 -8.92 -6.77 -3.74
N SER A 55 -10.25 -6.89 -3.80
CA SER A 55 -11.05 -6.24 -4.85
C SER A 55 -11.05 -4.72 -4.72
N ARG A 56 -11.01 -4.17 -3.49
CA ARG A 56 -10.83 -2.73 -3.26
C ARG A 56 -9.49 -2.23 -3.82
N SER A 57 -8.40 -2.96 -3.56
CA SER A 57 -7.07 -2.64 -4.11
C SER A 57 -7.08 -2.68 -5.65
N ARG A 58 -7.70 -3.71 -6.24
CA ARG A 58 -7.82 -3.84 -7.71
C ARG A 58 -8.67 -2.73 -8.34
N LEU A 59 -9.75 -2.33 -7.71
CA LEU A 59 -10.57 -1.21 -8.19
C LEU A 59 -9.80 0.12 -8.16
N ARG A 60 -8.97 0.35 -7.14
CA ARG A 60 -8.05 1.50 -7.09
C ARG A 60 -7.07 1.45 -8.27
N MET A 61 -6.47 0.29 -8.54
CA MET A 61 -5.55 0.11 -9.67
C MET A 61 -6.22 0.43 -11.00
N VAL A 62 -7.39 -0.15 -11.27
CA VAL A 62 -8.15 0.14 -12.51
C VAL A 62 -8.42 1.64 -12.65
N THR A 63 -8.76 2.32 -11.56
CA THR A 63 -9.03 3.76 -11.57
C THR A 63 -7.76 4.56 -11.87
N LEU A 64 -6.61 4.18 -11.29
CA LEU A 64 -5.32 4.83 -11.55
C LEU A 64 -4.92 4.70 -13.02
N TYR A 65 -5.06 3.50 -13.61
CA TYR A 65 -4.78 3.28 -15.03
C TYR A 65 -5.74 4.05 -15.93
N GLN A 66 -7.02 4.14 -15.58
CA GLN A 66 -7.98 4.95 -16.33
C GLN A 66 -7.56 6.43 -16.35
N VAL A 67 -7.13 6.97 -15.21
CA VAL A 67 -6.63 8.35 -15.11
C VAL A 67 -5.33 8.51 -15.89
N ALA A 68 -4.37 7.61 -15.69
CA ALA A 68 -3.06 7.66 -16.35
C ALA A 68 -3.20 7.66 -17.87
N GLN A 69 -3.93 6.70 -18.44
CA GLN A 69 -4.14 6.63 -19.88
C GLN A 69 -4.88 7.85 -20.45
N SER A 70 -5.86 8.36 -19.72
CA SER A 70 -6.59 9.56 -20.16
C SER A 70 -5.72 10.83 -20.20
N ASN A 71 -4.55 10.79 -19.54
CA ASN A 71 -3.60 11.90 -19.48
C ASN A 71 -2.24 11.58 -20.15
N ASN A 72 -2.14 10.51 -20.94
CA ASN A 72 -0.91 9.99 -21.53
C ASN A 72 0.20 9.78 -20.49
N GLY A 73 -0.17 9.31 -19.31
CA GLY A 73 0.71 9.07 -18.17
C GLY A 73 0.89 7.58 -17.86
N ILE A 74 1.68 7.32 -16.83
CA ILE A 74 1.95 5.99 -16.28
C ILE A 74 1.55 5.95 -14.81
N VAL A 75 1.38 4.74 -14.27
CA VAL A 75 1.13 4.49 -12.85
C VAL A 75 2.45 4.20 -12.14
N VAL A 76 2.73 4.99 -11.10
CA VAL A 76 3.92 4.84 -10.26
C VAL A 76 3.56 4.10 -8.98
N GLY A 77 4.23 2.98 -8.72
CA GLY A 77 4.06 2.16 -7.53
C GLY A 77 4.81 2.72 -6.31
N THR A 78 4.32 2.35 -5.15
CA THR A 78 4.84 2.75 -3.84
C THR A 78 5.27 1.58 -2.96
N GLY A 79 5.29 0.36 -3.51
CA GLY A 79 5.80 -0.83 -2.85
C GLY A 79 7.31 -0.73 -2.60
N ASN A 80 7.75 -1.25 -1.45
CA ASN A 80 9.16 -1.29 -1.08
C ASN A 80 9.68 -2.73 -1.07
N LYS A 81 10.99 -2.88 -0.92
CA LYS A 81 11.68 -4.16 -0.97
C LYS A 81 11.15 -5.19 0.05
N VAL A 82 10.82 -4.75 1.25
CA VAL A 82 10.34 -5.66 2.31
C VAL A 82 8.96 -6.19 1.97
N GLU A 83 8.06 -5.31 1.54
CA GLU A 83 6.68 -5.65 1.18
C GLU A 83 6.64 -6.53 -0.07
N ASP A 84 7.28 -6.12 -1.15
CA ASP A 84 7.16 -6.76 -2.46
C ASP A 84 8.01 -8.03 -2.58
N PHE A 85 9.27 -7.97 -2.17
CA PHE A 85 10.25 -9.08 -2.34
C PHE A 85 10.53 -9.85 -1.05
N GLY A 86 10.31 -9.22 0.13
CA GLY A 86 10.52 -9.87 1.41
C GLY A 86 9.41 -10.84 1.77
N VAL A 87 8.19 -10.34 1.88
CA VAL A 87 7.04 -11.09 2.40
C VAL A 87 5.87 -11.25 1.41
N GLY A 88 5.91 -10.60 0.25
CA GLY A 88 4.82 -10.64 -0.73
C GLY A 88 3.53 -9.96 -0.23
N PHE A 89 3.66 -8.90 0.56
CA PHE A 89 2.54 -8.21 1.18
C PHE A 89 1.94 -7.14 0.26
N TYR A 90 1.33 -7.59 -0.81
CA TYR A 90 0.62 -6.75 -1.79
C TYR A 90 -0.51 -7.52 -2.46
N THR A 91 -1.45 -6.82 -3.04
CA THR A 91 -2.50 -7.41 -3.87
C THR A 91 -2.03 -7.52 -5.31
N LYS A 92 -1.93 -8.75 -5.82
CA LYS A 92 -1.64 -9.00 -7.23
C LYS A 92 -2.70 -8.32 -8.11
N TYR A 93 -2.24 -7.51 -9.08
CA TYR A 93 -3.12 -6.67 -9.92
C TYR A 93 -3.94 -5.63 -9.14
N GLY A 94 -3.51 -5.28 -7.93
CA GLY A 94 -4.01 -4.18 -7.14
C GLY A 94 -2.89 -3.14 -6.98
N ASP A 95 -2.40 -2.94 -5.77
CA ASP A 95 -1.24 -2.10 -5.47
C ASP A 95 0.07 -2.60 -6.11
N GLY A 96 0.18 -3.92 -6.38
CA GLY A 96 1.27 -4.48 -7.18
C GLY A 96 1.12 -4.31 -8.70
N GLY A 97 0.00 -3.76 -9.18
CA GLY A 97 -0.25 -3.51 -10.60
C GLY A 97 0.17 -2.08 -10.99
N VAL A 98 1.44 -1.88 -11.36
CA VAL A 98 2.03 -0.57 -11.65
C VAL A 98 2.97 -0.65 -12.85
N ASP A 99 3.29 0.49 -13.47
CA ASP A 99 4.22 0.55 -14.60
C ASP A 99 5.69 0.65 -14.14
N ILE A 100 5.94 1.39 -13.06
CA ILE A 100 7.28 1.53 -12.45
C ILE A 100 7.18 1.53 -10.93
N SER A 101 8.24 1.07 -10.27
CA SER A 101 8.35 1.01 -8.80
C SER A 101 9.66 1.64 -8.32
N PRO A 102 9.74 2.97 -8.19
CA PRO A 102 11.00 3.69 -7.94
C PRO A 102 11.69 3.34 -6.62
N ILE A 103 10.93 2.88 -5.61
CA ILE A 103 11.45 2.54 -4.27
C ILE A 103 11.44 1.03 -3.99
N ALA A 104 11.22 0.19 -5.02
CA ALA A 104 11.13 -1.26 -4.85
C ALA A 104 12.43 -1.91 -4.33
N ASP A 105 13.57 -1.30 -4.57
CA ASP A 105 14.87 -1.78 -4.06
C ASP A 105 15.21 -1.24 -2.66
N CYS A 106 14.45 -0.29 -2.14
CA CYS A 106 14.64 0.29 -0.82
C CYS A 106 13.93 -0.56 0.26
N THR A 107 14.60 -0.77 1.38
CA THR A 107 13.94 -1.28 2.60
C THR A 107 12.97 -0.25 3.17
N LYS A 108 12.11 -0.64 4.09
CA LYS A 108 11.18 0.31 4.74
C LYS A 108 11.94 1.37 5.53
N SER A 109 13.02 0.97 6.23
CA SER A 109 13.88 1.90 6.97
C SER A 109 14.52 2.92 6.04
N GLU A 110 15.05 2.50 4.89
CA GLU A 110 15.60 3.42 3.88
C GLU A 110 14.53 4.37 3.30
N VAL A 111 13.29 3.90 3.11
CA VAL A 111 12.19 4.78 2.66
C VAL A 111 11.88 5.86 3.69
N TRP A 112 11.91 5.55 4.99
CA TRP A 112 11.73 6.56 6.05
C TRP A 112 12.88 7.57 6.08
N ASP A 113 14.12 7.11 5.95
CA ASP A 113 15.30 7.98 5.91
C ASP A 113 15.27 8.91 4.69
N LEU A 114 14.95 8.38 3.51
CA LEU A 114 14.78 9.16 2.29
C LEU A 114 13.65 10.20 2.44
N ALA A 115 12.51 9.80 3.01
CA ALA A 115 11.39 10.71 3.25
C ALA A 115 11.77 11.87 4.18
N ALA A 116 12.56 11.60 5.22
CA ALA A 116 13.08 12.62 6.12
C ALA A 116 14.05 13.58 5.41
N GLU A 117 14.94 13.04 4.59
CA GLU A 117 15.95 13.82 3.85
C GLU A 117 15.31 14.78 2.82
N ILE A 118 14.30 14.32 2.09
CA ILE A 118 13.58 15.15 1.11
C ILE A 118 12.49 16.06 1.72
N GLY A 119 12.35 16.05 3.04
CA GLY A 119 11.47 16.96 3.78
C GLY A 119 9.99 16.59 3.75
N VAL A 120 9.65 15.31 3.63
CA VAL A 120 8.26 14.84 3.83
C VAL A 120 7.79 15.23 5.24
N ILE A 121 6.55 15.66 5.36
CA ILE A 121 6.00 16.12 6.64
C ILE A 121 6.08 14.99 7.69
N LYS A 122 6.53 15.38 8.90
CA LYS A 122 6.81 14.44 10.00
C LYS A 122 5.63 13.53 10.33
N ASP A 123 4.42 14.04 10.29
CA ASP A 123 3.21 13.27 10.59
C ASP A 123 2.98 12.08 9.64
N ILE A 124 3.51 12.15 8.40
CA ILE A 124 3.49 11.04 7.45
C ILE A 124 4.59 10.03 7.75
N ILE A 125 5.79 10.52 8.08
CA ILE A 125 6.93 9.66 8.43
C ILE A 125 6.61 8.85 9.69
N ASP A 126 5.98 9.47 10.69
CA ASP A 126 5.62 8.86 11.97
C ASP A 126 4.32 8.02 11.89
N ALA A 127 3.57 8.10 10.80
CA ALA A 127 2.34 7.34 10.63
C ALA A 127 2.61 5.82 10.57
N ALA A 128 1.85 5.04 11.33
CA ALA A 128 1.94 3.59 11.26
C ALA A 128 1.58 3.10 9.84
N PRO A 129 2.41 2.27 9.20
CA PRO A 129 2.11 1.71 7.89
C PRO A 129 0.81 0.91 7.91
N THR A 130 -0.06 1.15 6.93
CA THR A 130 -1.33 0.45 6.79
C THR A 130 -1.79 0.46 5.35
N ASP A 131 -2.39 -0.64 4.93
CA ASP A 131 -2.96 -0.81 3.59
C ASP A 131 -4.28 -0.07 3.39
N GLY A 132 -4.94 0.35 4.49
CA GLY A 132 -6.22 1.05 4.42
C GLY A 132 -7.35 0.25 3.75
N LEU A 133 -7.29 -1.08 3.83
CA LEU A 133 -8.30 -1.98 3.23
C LEU A 133 -9.29 -2.53 4.25
N TRP A 134 -9.03 -2.34 5.55
CA TRP A 134 -9.81 -2.90 6.65
C TRP A 134 -10.50 -1.82 7.48
N ASP A 135 -11.63 -2.16 8.07
CA ASP A 135 -12.44 -1.24 8.88
C ASP A 135 -11.91 -1.07 10.32
N ASP A 136 -11.06 -1.99 10.80
CA ASP A 136 -10.54 -2.04 12.17
C ASP A 136 -9.22 -1.28 12.38
N SER A 137 -8.77 -0.55 11.38
CA SER A 137 -7.53 0.27 11.43
C SER A 137 -6.26 -0.52 11.78
N ARG A 138 -6.23 -1.83 11.51
CA ARG A 138 -5.02 -2.64 11.70
C ARG A 138 -3.87 -2.10 10.86
N ASN A 139 -2.67 -2.13 11.41
CA ASN A 139 -1.45 -1.78 10.68
C ASN A 139 -0.79 -3.02 10.06
N ASP A 140 0.17 -2.79 9.18
CA ASP A 140 0.86 -3.86 8.45
C ASP A 140 1.65 -4.78 9.39
N GLU A 141 2.35 -4.23 10.40
CA GLU A 141 3.10 -5.03 11.39
C GLU A 141 2.18 -5.95 12.21
N ASN A 142 0.96 -5.50 12.53
CA ASN A 142 -0.03 -6.34 13.20
C ASN A 142 -0.51 -7.50 12.31
N GLN A 143 -0.63 -7.25 11.00
CA GLN A 143 -1.02 -8.28 10.04
C GLN A 143 0.12 -9.28 9.79
N LEU A 144 1.37 -8.80 9.75
CA LEU A 144 2.56 -9.60 9.51
C LEU A 144 3.08 -10.30 10.79
N GLY A 145 2.71 -9.80 11.98
CA GLY A 145 3.21 -10.33 13.26
C GLY A 145 4.69 -10.04 13.51
N LEU A 146 5.34 -9.25 12.67
CA LEU A 146 6.73 -8.82 12.75
C LEU A 146 6.84 -7.34 12.41
N SER A 147 7.78 -6.64 13.07
CA SER A 147 8.11 -5.28 12.68
C SER A 147 8.92 -5.25 11.37
N TYR A 148 8.90 -4.11 10.66
CA TYR A 148 9.71 -3.95 9.46
C TYR A 148 11.21 -4.19 9.72
N LYS A 149 11.75 -3.73 10.84
CA LYS A 149 13.15 -3.98 11.23
C LYS A 149 13.45 -5.47 11.40
N GLN A 150 12.52 -6.24 11.96
CA GLN A 150 12.68 -7.69 12.10
C GLN A 150 12.60 -8.41 10.75
N LEU A 151 11.77 -7.92 9.84
CA LEU A 151 11.68 -8.43 8.47
C LEU A 151 12.96 -8.11 7.68
N GLU A 152 13.49 -6.89 7.80
CA GLU A 152 14.76 -6.49 7.19
C GLU A 152 15.92 -7.36 7.69
N GLU A 153 16.03 -7.59 9.01
CA GLU A 153 17.01 -8.51 9.57
C GLU A 153 16.87 -9.94 9.02
N ALA A 154 15.64 -10.42 8.88
CA ALA A 154 15.38 -11.74 8.33
C ALA A 154 15.76 -11.84 6.84
N MET A 155 15.60 -10.78 6.07
CA MET A 155 16.00 -10.75 4.64
C MET A 155 17.53 -10.77 4.47
N GLU A 156 18.26 -10.10 5.35
CA GLU A 156 19.73 -10.04 5.32
C GLU A 156 20.38 -11.30 5.90
N ASN A 157 19.77 -11.89 6.94
CA ASN A 157 20.37 -12.99 7.69
C ASN A 157 19.41 -14.17 7.83
N LYS A 158 19.61 -15.20 7.01
CA LYS A 158 18.84 -16.46 7.06
C LYS A 158 18.97 -17.23 8.38
N ASN A 159 19.94 -16.89 9.23
CA ASN A 159 20.09 -17.46 10.57
C ASN A 159 19.38 -16.62 11.65
N SER A 160 18.75 -15.50 11.29
CA SER A 160 17.94 -14.72 12.21
C SER A 160 16.79 -15.55 12.77
N GLN A 161 16.46 -15.33 14.03
CA GLN A 161 15.28 -15.94 14.67
C GLN A 161 13.97 -15.59 13.95
N TYR A 162 13.93 -14.48 13.23
CA TYR A 162 12.75 -14.00 12.49
C TYR A 162 12.61 -14.64 11.11
N TYR A 163 13.66 -15.25 10.55
CA TYR A 163 13.64 -15.79 9.19
C TYR A 163 12.56 -16.83 8.97
N LYS A 164 12.36 -17.75 9.95
CA LYS A 164 11.31 -18.77 9.85
C LYS A 164 9.91 -18.19 9.90
N LEU A 165 9.73 -17.11 10.68
CA LEU A 165 8.44 -16.40 10.77
C LEU A 165 8.14 -15.62 9.51
N SER A 166 9.15 -14.98 8.89
CA SER A 166 8.97 -14.28 7.61
C SER A 166 8.57 -15.23 6.47
N LEU A 167 9.09 -16.47 6.46
CA LEU A 167 8.73 -17.49 5.46
C LEU A 167 7.26 -17.92 5.51
N ILE A 168 6.57 -17.79 6.66
CA ILE A 168 5.15 -18.10 6.76
C ILE A 168 4.34 -17.20 5.82
N HIS A 169 4.72 -15.94 5.73
CA HIS A 169 4.04 -14.96 4.84
C HIS A 169 4.33 -15.23 3.36
N ILE A 170 5.49 -15.78 3.03
CA ILE A 170 5.83 -16.19 1.65
C ILE A 170 5.08 -17.45 1.24
N SER A 171 4.93 -18.41 2.17
CA SER A 171 4.28 -19.71 1.91
C SER A 171 2.76 -19.68 2.10
N GLU A 172 2.25 -18.82 2.97
CA GLU A 172 0.83 -18.59 3.24
C GLU A 172 0.52 -17.09 3.23
N PRO A 173 0.63 -16.43 2.08
CA PRO A 173 0.45 -15.00 2.00
C PRO A 173 -0.99 -14.62 2.36
N THR A 174 -1.12 -13.72 3.32
CA THR A 174 -2.41 -13.17 3.77
C THR A 174 -3.18 -12.48 2.65
N ARG A 175 -2.52 -12.20 1.53
CA ARG A 175 -3.10 -11.51 0.37
C ARG A 175 -2.83 -12.15 -0.98
N LEU A 176 -2.08 -13.22 -1.06
CA LEU A 176 -1.99 -13.91 -2.33
C LEU A 176 -3.31 -14.59 -2.63
N PRO A 177 -4.01 -14.15 -3.66
CA PRO A 177 -4.96 -15.03 -4.28
C PRO A 177 -4.17 -16.14 -4.94
N GLY A 178 -4.54 -17.36 -4.69
CA GLY A 178 -4.17 -18.43 -5.58
C GLY A 178 -4.59 -18.13 -7.03
#